data_9ff946b9c6fb4e2ad646bf47f3355af1
#
_entry.id   9ff946b9c6fb4e2ad646bf47f3355af1
#
_cell.length_a   1.000
_cell.length_b   1.000
_cell.length_c   1.000
_cell.angle_alpha   90.00
_cell.angle_beta   90.00
_cell.angle_gamma   90.00
#
_symmetry.space_group_name_H-M   'P 1'
#
loop_
_entity.id
_entity.type
_entity.pdbx_description
1 polymer ?
#
loop_
_entity_poly.entity_id
_entity_poly.type
_entity_poly.pdbx_seq_one_letter_code
_entity_poly.pdbx_strand_id
1 'polypeptide(L)'
;GYNLATRHNRDITKSNARQEAQALGIAYREGAIEALVEATETTLLQEYGYDVKQYPILVKENLQARARGYLLNSFAGMLGGVVVNNANKVEVALGYCTLYGDSIGALSLIGDLTKVQLFALSKELNDVFAKEVVPHALLPDVQGNAITWEMPPSAELKEDQLDPMKWFYHDYLVEHLGKDMSVSQY
;
A
#
# COMPACT_ATOMS: atom_id res chain seq x y z
N GLY A 1 -13.46 -6.42 -0.52
CA GLY A 1 -12.46 -5.34 -0.56
C GLY A 1 -13.02 -4.01 -0.09
N TYR A 2 -12.17 -3.17 0.46
CA TYR A 2 -12.52 -1.82 0.90
C TYR A 2 -11.50 -0.83 0.34
N ASN A 3 -11.98 0.23 -0.31
CA ASN A 3 -11.18 1.40 -0.65
C ASN A 3 -11.50 2.51 0.35
N LEU A 4 -10.51 2.87 1.16
CA LEU A 4 -10.61 3.86 2.23
C LEU A 4 -9.85 5.11 1.81
N ALA A 5 -10.49 5.92 0.97
CA ALA A 5 -9.89 7.05 0.29
C ALA A 5 -9.74 8.29 1.20
N THR A 6 -8.72 9.09 0.89
CA THR A 6 -8.62 10.49 1.28
C THR A 6 -8.75 11.38 0.04
N ARG A 7 -8.73 12.70 0.24
CA ARG A 7 -8.68 13.69 -0.86
C ARG A 7 -7.45 13.56 -1.77
N HIS A 8 -6.40 12.88 -1.30
CA HIS A 8 -5.15 12.68 -2.06
C HIS A 8 -5.21 11.51 -3.04
N ASN A 9 -6.21 10.61 -2.89
CA ASN A 9 -6.37 9.49 -3.80
C ASN A 9 -6.94 9.93 -5.14
N ARG A 10 -6.22 9.65 -6.22
CA ARG A 10 -6.63 9.96 -7.58
C ARG A 10 -7.85 9.13 -8.00
N ASP A 11 -8.68 9.69 -8.87
CA ASP A 11 -9.87 8.98 -9.36
C ASP A 11 -9.52 7.73 -10.17
N ILE A 12 -8.39 7.75 -10.89
CA ILE A 12 -7.88 6.59 -11.61
C ILE A 12 -7.53 5.43 -10.66
N THR A 13 -6.94 5.71 -9.49
CA THR A 13 -6.61 4.70 -8.48
C THR A 13 -7.88 4.05 -7.92
N LYS A 14 -8.92 4.83 -7.65
CA LYS A 14 -10.23 4.32 -7.23
C LYS A 14 -10.89 3.48 -8.32
N SER A 15 -10.77 3.91 -9.59
CA SER A 15 -11.29 3.19 -10.74
C SER A 15 -10.61 1.83 -10.91
N ASN A 16 -9.28 1.79 -10.82
CA ASN A 16 -8.52 0.54 -10.94
C ASN A 16 -8.91 -0.47 -9.85
N ALA A 17 -8.98 -0.05 -8.60
CA ALA A 17 -9.39 -0.94 -7.50
C ALA A 17 -10.82 -1.50 -7.69
N ARG A 18 -11.73 -0.70 -8.25
CA ARG A 18 -13.08 -1.15 -8.60
C ARG A 18 -13.07 -2.17 -9.74
N GLN A 19 -12.28 -1.92 -10.78
CA GLN A 19 -12.13 -2.82 -11.92
C GLN A 19 -11.56 -4.18 -11.49
N GLU A 20 -10.51 -4.19 -10.67
CA GLU A 20 -9.95 -5.42 -10.10
C GLU A 20 -10.99 -6.22 -9.31
N ALA A 21 -11.72 -5.54 -8.42
CA ALA A 21 -12.77 -6.18 -7.63
C ALA A 21 -13.86 -6.80 -8.51
N GLN A 22 -14.28 -6.10 -9.57
CA GLN A 22 -15.26 -6.60 -10.54
C GLN A 22 -14.70 -7.78 -11.35
N ALA A 23 -13.46 -7.67 -11.81
CA ALA A 23 -12.80 -8.72 -12.57
C ALA A 23 -12.68 -10.02 -11.76
N LEU A 24 -12.45 -9.92 -10.46
CA LEU A 24 -12.33 -11.04 -9.53
C LEU A 24 -13.68 -11.50 -8.93
N GLY A 25 -14.76 -10.75 -9.15
CA GLY A 25 -16.07 -11.05 -8.58
C GLY A 25 -16.12 -10.94 -7.05
N ILE A 26 -15.25 -10.11 -6.46
CA ILE A 26 -15.21 -9.89 -5.01
C ILE A 26 -16.11 -8.73 -4.59
N ALA A 27 -16.71 -8.85 -3.41
CA ALA A 27 -17.48 -7.76 -2.82
C ALA A 27 -16.57 -6.55 -2.55
N TYR A 28 -17.00 -5.36 -2.98
CA TYR A 28 -16.21 -4.14 -2.91
C TYR A 28 -17.01 -2.97 -2.35
N ARG A 29 -16.39 -2.18 -1.49
CA ARG A 29 -16.98 -0.98 -0.91
C ARG A 29 -15.98 0.17 -0.94
N GLU A 30 -16.48 1.38 -1.13
CA GLU A 30 -15.70 2.61 -1.08
C GLU A 30 -16.20 3.50 0.06
N GLY A 31 -15.29 4.20 0.70
CA GLY A 31 -15.60 5.19 1.73
C GLY A 31 -14.44 6.16 1.94
N ALA A 32 -14.74 7.31 2.51
CA ALA A 32 -13.74 8.30 2.88
C ALA A 32 -13.36 8.15 4.35
N ILE A 33 -12.09 8.44 4.66
CA ILE A 33 -11.58 8.43 6.05
C ILE A 33 -11.36 9.84 6.60
N GLU A 34 -11.66 10.87 5.83
CA GLU A 34 -11.40 12.28 6.15
C GLU A 34 -11.95 12.66 7.53
N ALA A 35 -13.22 12.34 7.79
CA ALA A 35 -13.87 12.66 9.06
C ALA A 35 -13.18 12.03 10.28
N LEU A 36 -12.64 10.80 10.14
CA LEU A 36 -11.90 10.14 11.21
C LEU A 36 -10.54 10.79 11.44
N VAL A 37 -9.84 11.17 10.37
CA VAL A 37 -8.56 11.87 10.46
C VAL A 37 -8.75 13.24 11.12
N GLU A 38 -9.74 14.02 10.68
CA GLU A 38 -10.06 15.34 11.24
C GLU A 38 -10.48 15.26 12.71
N ALA A 39 -11.29 14.28 13.07
CA ALA A 39 -11.66 14.05 14.48
C ALA A 39 -10.42 13.73 15.34
N THR A 40 -9.49 12.94 14.81
CA THR A 40 -8.23 12.61 15.51
C THR A 40 -7.35 13.86 15.66
N GLU A 41 -7.15 14.64 14.62
CA GLU A 41 -6.41 15.92 14.67
C GLU A 41 -7.02 16.89 15.67
N THR A 42 -8.36 17.00 15.67
CA THR A 42 -9.12 17.85 16.62
C THR A 42 -8.91 17.40 18.06
N THR A 43 -9.02 16.09 18.33
CA THR A 43 -8.81 15.54 19.67
C THR A 43 -7.37 15.80 20.16
N LEU A 44 -6.37 15.58 19.31
CA LEU A 44 -4.97 15.84 19.65
C LEU A 44 -4.75 17.32 20.01
N LEU A 45 -5.38 18.24 19.31
CA LEU A 45 -5.26 19.66 19.57
C LEU A 45 -6.04 20.08 20.84
N GLN A 46 -7.31 19.72 20.92
CA GLN A 46 -8.18 20.23 21.99
C GLN A 46 -7.94 19.58 23.34
N GLU A 47 -7.70 18.28 23.37
CA GLU A 47 -7.54 17.55 24.63
C GLU A 47 -6.10 17.48 25.12
N TYR A 48 -5.13 17.51 24.17
CA TYR A 48 -3.71 17.29 24.49
C TYR A 48 -2.80 18.44 24.12
N GLY A 49 -3.28 19.46 23.41
CA GLY A 49 -2.50 20.63 22.98
C GLY A 49 -1.52 20.37 21.84
N TYR A 50 -1.67 19.26 21.09
CA TYR A 50 -0.80 18.92 19.97
C TYR A 50 -1.42 19.32 18.65
N ASP A 51 -0.96 20.41 18.05
CA ASP A 51 -1.34 20.81 16.70
C ASP A 51 -0.49 20.04 15.69
N VAL A 52 -1.11 19.11 14.98
CA VAL A 52 -0.46 18.24 13.98
C VAL A 52 0.26 19.02 12.89
N LYS A 53 -0.17 20.26 12.60
CA LYS A 53 0.45 21.15 11.60
C LYS A 53 1.86 21.63 12.02
N GLN A 54 2.19 21.56 13.30
CA GLN A 54 3.51 21.95 13.83
C GLN A 54 4.54 20.81 13.77
N TYR A 55 4.13 19.61 13.34
CA TYR A 55 4.97 18.43 13.24
C TYR A 55 5.31 18.08 11.78
N PRO A 56 6.32 17.24 11.55
CA PRO A 56 6.64 16.76 10.21
C PRO A 56 5.42 16.15 9.52
N ILE A 57 5.30 16.31 8.20
CA ILE A 57 4.18 15.81 7.39
C ILE A 57 3.94 14.30 7.58
N LEU A 58 5.01 13.55 7.89
CA LEU A 58 4.95 12.11 8.18
C LEU A 58 3.97 11.78 9.33
N VAL A 59 3.79 12.68 10.30
CA VAL A 59 2.81 12.47 11.40
C VAL A 59 1.41 12.39 10.81
N LYS A 60 1.06 13.27 9.90
CA LYS A 60 -0.25 13.29 9.23
C LYS A 60 -0.42 12.10 8.27
N GLU A 61 0.61 11.75 7.53
CA GLU A 61 0.62 10.55 6.69
C GLU A 61 0.35 9.29 7.53
N ASN A 62 1.02 9.18 8.68
CA ASN A 62 0.82 8.08 9.63
C ASN A 62 -0.58 8.06 10.26
N LEU A 63 -1.18 9.23 10.52
CA LEU A 63 -2.57 9.28 11.00
C LEU A 63 -3.54 8.71 9.97
N GLN A 64 -3.37 9.05 8.70
CA GLN A 64 -4.20 8.49 7.61
C GLN A 64 -4.06 6.98 7.50
N ALA A 65 -2.83 6.46 7.54
CA ALA A 65 -2.57 5.02 7.49
C ALA A 65 -3.23 4.30 8.70
N ARG A 66 -3.10 4.86 9.91
CA ARG A 66 -3.71 4.28 11.13
C ARG A 66 -5.23 4.37 11.11
N ALA A 67 -5.81 5.43 10.57
CA ALA A 67 -7.27 5.52 10.38
C ALA A 67 -7.79 4.39 9.49
N ARG A 68 -7.08 4.05 8.41
CA ARG A 68 -7.39 2.87 7.58
C ARG A 68 -7.28 1.58 8.37
N GLY A 69 -6.18 1.40 9.10
CA GLY A 69 -5.96 0.22 9.93
C GLY A 69 -7.06 0.02 10.97
N TYR A 70 -7.47 1.09 11.63
CA TYR A 70 -8.58 1.08 12.59
C TYR A 70 -9.89 0.60 11.98
N LEU A 71 -10.28 1.16 10.82
CA LEU A 71 -11.51 0.79 10.13
C LEU A 71 -11.47 -0.64 9.61
N LEU A 72 -10.34 -1.08 9.03
CA LEU A 72 -10.20 -2.45 8.51
C LEU A 72 -10.33 -3.49 9.62
N ASN A 73 -9.71 -3.25 10.79
CA ASN A 73 -9.87 -4.15 11.93
C ASN A 73 -11.31 -4.14 12.49
N SER A 74 -11.95 -2.96 12.50
CA SER A 74 -13.35 -2.85 12.89
C SER A 74 -14.27 -3.65 11.96
N PHE A 75 -14.07 -3.54 10.64
CA PHE A 75 -14.83 -4.32 9.67
C PHE A 75 -14.57 -5.81 9.81
N ALA A 76 -13.33 -6.22 10.02
CA ALA A 76 -12.99 -7.62 10.24
C ALA A 76 -13.74 -8.18 11.45
N GLY A 77 -13.78 -7.44 12.56
CA GLY A 77 -14.55 -7.83 13.75
C GLY A 77 -16.05 -7.93 13.49
N MET A 78 -16.64 -6.95 12.79
CA MET A 78 -18.07 -6.96 12.46
C MET A 78 -18.46 -8.10 11.49
N LEU A 79 -17.56 -8.49 10.61
CA LEU A 79 -17.82 -9.48 9.56
C LEU A 79 -17.36 -10.90 9.91
N GLY A 80 -16.77 -11.09 11.10
CA GLY A 80 -16.19 -12.38 11.50
C GLY A 80 -15.01 -12.80 10.62
N GLY A 81 -14.24 -11.85 10.11
CA GLY A 81 -13.13 -12.08 9.21
C GLY A 81 -11.79 -11.63 9.79
N VAL A 82 -10.77 -11.63 8.96
CA VAL A 82 -9.43 -11.12 9.27
C VAL A 82 -8.98 -10.11 8.21
N VAL A 83 -8.09 -9.21 8.61
CA VAL A 83 -7.41 -8.32 7.66
C VAL A 83 -6.27 -9.07 6.99
N VAL A 84 -6.16 -8.96 5.68
CA VAL A 84 -4.98 -9.43 4.91
C VAL A 84 -4.03 -8.27 4.74
N ASN A 85 -2.77 -8.47 5.12
CA ASN A 85 -1.70 -7.50 4.90
C ASN A 85 -1.26 -7.54 3.44
N ASN A 86 -1.13 -6.37 2.82
CA ASN A 86 -0.75 -6.20 1.41
C ASN A 86 0.69 -5.66 1.23
N ALA A 87 1.47 -5.55 2.30
CA ALA A 87 2.87 -5.15 2.20
C ALA A 87 3.69 -6.26 1.52
N ASN A 88 4.56 -5.88 0.61
CA ASN A 88 5.51 -6.77 -0.04
C ASN A 88 6.83 -6.86 0.75
N LYS A 89 7.68 -7.81 0.36
CA LYS A 89 8.96 -8.08 1.02
C LYS A 89 9.88 -6.86 1.11
N VAL A 90 9.94 -6.06 0.06
CA VAL A 90 10.83 -4.88 -0.01
C VAL A 90 10.34 -3.78 0.93
N GLU A 91 9.03 -3.51 0.96
CA GLU A 91 8.43 -2.54 1.87
C GLU A 91 8.68 -2.92 3.34
N VAL A 92 8.49 -4.20 3.67
CA VAL A 92 8.74 -4.72 5.02
C VAL A 92 10.22 -4.64 5.39
N ALA A 93 11.12 -5.06 4.49
CA ALA A 93 12.56 -5.07 4.73
C ALA A 93 13.15 -3.66 4.91
N LEU A 94 12.62 -2.67 4.19
CA LEU A 94 13.07 -1.28 4.27
C LEU A 94 12.33 -0.47 5.35
N GLY A 95 11.31 -1.06 6.00
CA GLY A 95 10.48 -0.35 6.97
C GLY A 95 9.60 0.73 6.34
N TYR A 96 9.28 0.62 5.06
CA TYR A 96 8.37 1.52 4.37
C TYR A 96 6.92 1.15 4.67
N CYS A 97 6.55 1.33 5.91
CA CYS A 97 5.22 1.01 6.43
C CYS A 97 4.93 1.82 7.69
N THR A 98 3.66 1.97 8.00
CA THR A 98 3.17 2.57 9.24
C THR A 98 2.67 1.48 10.17
N LEU A 99 3.30 1.32 11.34
CA LEU A 99 2.84 0.38 12.36
C LEU A 99 1.39 0.69 12.77
N TYR A 100 0.57 -0.35 12.83
CA TYR A 100 -0.87 -0.28 13.11
C TYR A 100 -1.68 0.46 12.04
N GLY A 101 -1.05 0.83 10.92
CA GLY A 101 -1.69 1.44 9.75
C GLY A 101 -1.81 0.44 8.61
N ASP A 102 -0.90 0.52 7.67
CA ASP A 102 -0.75 -0.44 6.57
C ASP A 102 0.03 -1.70 6.99
N SER A 103 0.84 -1.61 8.06
CA SER A 103 1.47 -2.79 8.68
C SER A 103 0.54 -3.42 9.71
N ILE A 104 -0.54 -4.03 9.23
CA ILE A 104 -1.56 -4.75 10.01
C ILE A 104 -1.97 -6.03 9.28
N GLY A 105 -2.67 -6.90 9.97
CA GLY A 105 -3.31 -8.09 9.39
C GLY A 105 -2.82 -9.39 10.01
N ALA A 106 -3.68 -10.40 9.93
CA ALA A 106 -3.41 -11.74 10.44
C ALA A 106 -2.65 -12.62 9.43
N LEU A 107 -2.71 -12.26 8.14
CA LEU A 107 -2.08 -12.99 7.04
C LEU A 107 -1.35 -11.99 6.14
N SER A 108 -0.18 -12.37 5.66
CA SER A 108 0.63 -11.62 4.70
C SER A 108 0.92 -12.51 3.50
N LEU A 109 -0.02 -12.59 2.56
CA LEU A 109 0.05 -13.54 1.44
C LEU A 109 1.17 -13.22 0.45
N ILE A 110 1.55 -11.95 0.35
CA ILE A 110 2.57 -11.46 -0.58
C ILE A 110 3.83 -10.95 0.13
N GLY A 111 3.94 -11.16 1.44
CA GLY A 111 5.03 -10.63 2.26
C GLY A 111 6.41 -11.22 1.94
N ASP A 112 6.47 -12.37 1.29
CA ASP A 112 7.71 -12.99 0.83
C ASP A 112 8.09 -12.64 -0.62
N LEU A 113 7.21 -11.92 -1.34
CA LEU A 113 7.43 -11.54 -2.72
C LEU A 113 8.00 -10.12 -2.81
N THR A 114 9.03 -9.95 -3.64
CA THR A 114 9.52 -8.63 -4.00
C THR A 114 8.53 -7.92 -4.95
N LYS A 115 8.66 -6.62 -5.15
CA LYS A 115 7.79 -5.86 -6.06
C LYS A 115 7.90 -6.37 -7.50
N VAL A 116 9.11 -6.74 -7.92
CA VAL A 116 9.36 -7.33 -9.25
C VAL A 116 8.62 -8.65 -9.42
N GLN A 117 8.67 -9.51 -8.40
CA GLN A 117 7.94 -10.78 -8.42
C GLN A 117 6.41 -10.55 -8.44
N LEU A 118 5.91 -9.52 -7.75
CA LEU A 118 4.50 -9.16 -7.80
C LEU A 118 4.07 -8.68 -9.20
N PHE A 119 4.90 -7.91 -9.90
CA PHE A 119 4.60 -7.53 -11.29
C PHE A 119 4.56 -8.73 -12.22
N ALA A 120 5.51 -9.66 -12.07
CA ALA A 120 5.52 -10.89 -12.84
C ALA A 120 4.26 -11.74 -12.57
N LEU A 121 3.90 -11.90 -11.29
CA LEU A 121 2.69 -12.60 -10.88
C LEU A 121 1.43 -11.93 -11.42
N SER A 122 1.36 -10.59 -11.41
CA SER A 122 0.21 -9.84 -11.92
C SER A 122 0.01 -10.04 -13.42
N LYS A 123 1.10 -10.07 -14.19
CA LYS A 123 1.06 -10.38 -15.63
C LYS A 123 0.57 -11.81 -15.87
N GLU A 124 1.13 -12.77 -15.15
CA GLU A 124 0.71 -14.17 -15.23
C GLU A 124 -0.77 -14.37 -14.87
N LEU A 125 -1.28 -13.64 -13.87
CA LEU A 125 -2.70 -13.68 -13.53
C LEU A 125 -3.58 -13.18 -14.68
N ASN A 126 -3.20 -12.11 -15.36
CA ASN A 126 -3.92 -11.63 -16.54
C ASN A 126 -3.96 -12.69 -17.65
N ASP A 127 -2.86 -13.38 -17.88
CA ASP A 127 -2.76 -14.44 -18.89
C ASP A 127 -3.59 -15.67 -18.50
N VAL A 128 -3.46 -16.14 -17.25
CA VAL A 128 -4.23 -17.30 -16.74
C VAL A 128 -5.73 -17.07 -16.77
N PHE A 129 -6.18 -15.87 -16.39
CA PHE A 129 -7.61 -15.53 -16.43
C PHE A 129 -8.09 -15.14 -17.84
N ALA A 130 -7.19 -15.00 -18.81
CA ALA A 130 -7.47 -14.52 -20.18
C ALA A 130 -8.28 -13.21 -20.18
N LYS A 131 -8.01 -12.34 -19.21
CA LYS A 131 -8.61 -11.01 -19.04
C LYS A 131 -7.74 -10.13 -18.18
N GLU A 132 -7.92 -8.83 -18.30
CA GLU A 132 -7.23 -7.83 -17.46
C GLU A 132 -7.82 -7.85 -16.04
N VAL A 133 -7.22 -8.67 -15.16
CA VAL A 133 -7.53 -8.70 -13.72
C VAL A 133 -6.79 -7.58 -13.01
N VAL A 134 -5.51 -7.42 -13.31
CA VAL A 134 -4.69 -6.31 -12.83
C VAL A 134 -4.52 -5.31 -13.97
N PRO A 135 -4.95 -4.04 -13.83
CA PRO A 135 -4.86 -3.03 -14.87
C PRO A 135 -3.43 -2.84 -15.39
N HIS A 136 -3.27 -2.78 -16.71
CA HIS A 136 -1.96 -2.57 -17.35
C HIS A 136 -1.27 -1.30 -16.88
N ALA A 137 -2.02 -0.25 -16.61
CA ALA A 137 -1.50 1.02 -16.10
C ALA A 137 -0.69 0.89 -14.80
N LEU A 138 -0.94 -0.16 -14.00
CA LEU A 138 -0.24 -0.45 -12.75
C LEU A 138 1.04 -1.28 -12.96
N LEU A 139 1.23 -1.81 -14.15
CA LEU A 139 2.36 -2.70 -14.47
C LEU A 139 3.46 -1.91 -15.18
N PRO A 140 4.75 -2.23 -14.91
CA PRO A 140 5.84 -1.60 -15.62
C PRO A 140 5.94 -2.10 -17.06
N ASP A 141 6.27 -1.19 -17.98
CA ASP A 141 6.79 -1.54 -19.29
C ASP A 141 8.32 -1.54 -19.23
N VAL A 142 8.92 -2.67 -19.62
CA VAL A 142 10.36 -2.89 -19.57
C VAL A 142 10.89 -3.06 -20.99
N GLN A 143 11.66 -2.08 -21.47
CA GLN A 143 12.29 -2.09 -22.78
C GLN A 143 13.82 -2.01 -22.62
N GLY A 144 14.49 -3.14 -22.73
CA GLY A 144 15.92 -3.24 -22.45
C GLY A 144 16.21 -2.86 -20.99
N ASN A 145 16.98 -1.78 -20.80
CA ASN A 145 17.29 -1.24 -19.47
C ASN A 145 16.35 -0.10 -19.04
N ALA A 146 15.40 0.28 -19.87
CA ALA A 146 14.43 1.32 -19.53
C ALA A 146 13.17 0.70 -18.90
N ILE A 147 12.72 1.32 -17.83
CA ILE A 147 11.48 0.95 -17.13
C ILE A 147 10.61 2.20 -17.13
N THR A 148 9.43 2.06 -17.69
CA THR A 148 8.44 3.13 -17.74
C THR A 148 7.14 2.70 -17.06
N TRP A 149 6.39 3.69 -16.58
CA TRP A 149 5.15 3.49 -15.85
C TRP A 149 4.11 4.45 -16.39
N GLU A 150 2.93 3.96 -16.63
CA GLU A 150 1.77 4.83 -16.82
C GLU A 150 1.32 5.38 -15.46
N MET A 151 1.27 4.52 -14.45
CA MET A 151 1.00 4.88 -13.05
C MET A 151 2.11 4.37 -12.15
N PRO A 152 3.12 5.19 -11.82
CA PRO A 152 4.18 4.77 -10.91
C PRO A 152 3.61 4.52 -9.51
N PRO A 153 4.20 3.57 -8.75
CA PRO A 153 3.79 3.26 -7.38
C PRO A 153 3.81 4.49 -6.47
N SER A 154 2.77 4.63 -5.65
CA SER A 154 2.62 5.72 -4.70
C SER A 154 1.68 5.32 -3.56
N ALA A 155 2.01 5.72 -2.34
CA ALA A 155 1.12 5.56 -1.18
C ALA A 155 -0.04 6.58 -1.16
N GLU A 156 0.00 7.63 -2.00
CA GLU A 156 -1.03 8.68 -2.14
C GLU A 156 -1.50 9.29 -0.80
N LEU A 157 -0.58 9.53 0.10
CA LEU A 157 -0.84 10.16 1.41
C LEU A 157 -0.72 11.69 1.37
N LYS A 158 -0.14 12.22 0.30
CA LYS A 158 0.01 13.64 -0.03
C LYS A 158 0.01 13.84 -1.54
N GLU A 159 -0.09 15.11 -1.96
CA GLU A 159 0.00 15.49 -3.39
C GLU A 159 1.34 15.07 -4.01
N ASP A 160 1.31 14.61 -5.26
CA ASP A 160 2.46 14.25 -6.08
C ASP A 160 3.44 13.27 -5.41
N GLN A 161 2.96 12.49 -4.45
CA GLN A 161 3.78 11.48 -3.80
C GLN A 161 4.15 10.36 -4.77
N LEU A 162 5.43 10.01 -4.78
CA LEU A 162 5.95 8.79 -5.39
C LEU A 162 6.66 7.96 -4.31
N ASP A 163 6.64 6.66 -4.48
CA ASP A 163 7.39 5.79 -3.58
C ASP A 163 8.90 6.07 -3.73
N PRO A 164 9.66 6.16 -2.63
CA PRO A 164 11.08 6.48 -2.66
C PRO A 164 11.94 5.31 -3.14
N MET A 165 11.37 4.12 -3.25
CA MET A 165 12.10 2.94 -3.67
C MET A 165 12.44 2.98 -5.16
N LYS A 166 13.68 2.64 -5.46
CA LYS A 166 14.10 2.32 -6.83
C LYS A 166 13.81 0.85 -7.05
N TRP A 167 12.59 0.55 -7.48
CA TRP A 167 12.15 -0.80 -7.78
C TRP A 167 13.15 -1.49 -8.74
N PHE A 168 13.28 -2.80 -8.66
CA PHE A 168 14.31 -3.65 -9.23
C PHE A 168 15.67 -3.55 -8.50
N TYR A 169 16.19 -2.35 -8.19
CA TYR A 169 17.44 -2.21 -7.44
C TYR A 169 17.28 -2.63 -5.98
N HIS A 170 16.28 -2.08 -5.28
CA HIS A 170 16.03 -2.47 -3.89
C HIS A 170 15.52 -3.90 -3.77
N ASP A 171 14.75 -4.39 -4.74
CA ASP A 171 14.34 -5.80 -4.84
C ASP A 171 15.57 -6.72 -4.88
N TYR A 172 16.53 -6.40 -5.76
CA TYR A 172 17.79 -7.13 -5.85
C TYR A 172 18.56 -7.10 -4.53
N LEU A 173 18.69 -5.92 -3.90
CA LEU A 173 19.41 -5.80 -2.63
C LEU A 173 18.77 -6.64 -1.53
N VAL A 174 17.46 -6.57 -1.37
CA VAL A 174 16.73 -7.32 -0.33
C VAL A 174 16.87 -8.83 -0.53
N GLU A 175 16.90 -9.30 -1.78
CA GLU A 175 17.07 -10.72 -2.06
C GLU A 175 18.50 -11.22 -1.82
N HIS A 176 19.52 -10.40 -2.03
CA HIS A 176 20.93 -10.81 -2.00
C HIS A 176 21.61 -10.49 -0.67
N LEU A 177 21.34 -9.34 -0.06
CA LEU A 177 21.94 -8.99 1.22
C LEU A 177 21.58 -9.96 2.35
N GLY A 178 20.38 -10.54 2.32
CA GLY A 178 19.96 -11.54 3.32
C GLY A 178 20.61 -12.93 3.15
N LYS A 179 21.21 -13.21 1.99
CA LYS A 179 21.79 -14.54 1.67
C LYS A 179 23.31 -14.58 1.83
N ASP A 180 24.01 -13.48 1.58
CA ASP A 180 25.45 -13.44 1.39
C ASP A 180 26.23 -12.72 2.51
N MET A 181 25.54 -12.09 3.47
CA MET A 181 26.22 -11.37 4.55
C MET A 181 26.36 -12.25 5.80
N SER A 182 27.60 -12.61 6.12
CA SER A 182 27.93 -13.15 7.44
C SER A 182 27.90 -12.05 8.50
N VAL A 183 27.57 -12.40 9.76
CA VAL A 183 27.53 -11.46 10.91
C VAL A 183 28.86 -10.69 11.11
N SER A 184 29.96 -11.17 10.51
CA SER A 184 31.26 -10.50 10.56
C SER A 184 31.46 -9.38 9.54
N GLN A 185 30.46 -9.06 8.73
CA GLN A 185 30.50 -8.00 7.70
C GLN A 185 29.69 -6.75 8.06
N TYR A 186 29.15 -6.69 9.27
CA TYR A 186 28.49 -5.51 9.85
C TYR A 186 29.43 -4.69 10.74
#